data_6de824f30862b66b821c050eb2750290
#
_entry.id   6de824f30862b66b821c050eb2750290
#
_cell.length_a   1.000
_cell.length_b   1.000
_cell.length_c   1.000
_cell.angle_alpha   90.00
_cell.angle_beta   90.00
_cell.angle_gamma   90.00
#
_symmetry.space_group_name_H-M   'P 1'
#
loop_
_entity.id
_entity.type
_entity.pdbx_description
1 polymer ?
#
loop_
_entity_poly.entity_id
_entity_poly.type
_entity_poly.pdbx_seq_one_letter_code
_entity_poly.pdbx_strand_id
1 'polypeptide(L)'
;VQRDIKDEFVALVAKYGREMQPRHPLDPGAPMGAMVDEAQTHRVLDYIRKGREEGGRVVIGGERLQTVAGGCYLAPTIFDDVAHGHTIAREEIFG
;
A
#
# COMPACT_ATOMS: atom_id res chain seq x y z
N VAL A 1 -16.96 1.57 6.33
CA VAL A 1 -16.87 2.63 7.36
C VAL A 1 -18.03 3.59 7.23
N GLN A 2 -18.65 3.95 8.34
CA GLN A 2 -19.72 4.94 8.34
C GLN A 2 -19.21 6.31 7.88
N ARG A 3 -20.01 6.99 7.08
CA ARG A 3 -19.62 8.27 6.46
C ARG A 3 -19.21 9.33 7.49
N ASP A 4 -19.88 9.39 8.63
CA ASP A 4 -19.68 10.41 9.66
C ASP A 4 -18.29 10.33 10.32
N ILE A 5 -17.67 9.14 10.33
CA ILE A 5 -16.38 8.92 10.96
C ILE A 5 -15.28 8.57 9.96
N LYS A 6 -15.60 8.58 8.65
CA LYS A 6 -14.69 8.15 7.62
C LYS A 6 -13.37 8.92 7.63
N ASP A 7 -13.43 10.26 7.68
CA ASP A 7 -12.25 11.10 7.61
C ASP A 7 -11.31 10.87 8.81
N GLU A 8 -11.88 10.75 10.01
CA GLU A 8 -11.11 10.44 11.21
C GLU A 8 -10.50 9.04 11.14
N PHE A 9 -11.26 8.07 10.65
CA PHE A 9 -10.80 6.70 10.48
C PHE A 9 -9.64 6.63 9.48
N VAL A 10 -9.78 7.26 8.31
CA VAL A 10 -8.75 7.27 7.27
C VAL A 10 -7.48 7.95 7.78
N ALA A 11 -7.61 9.08 8.49
CA ALA A 11 -6.46 9.77 9.06
C ALA A 11 -5.71 8.89 10.07
N LEU A 12 -6.42 8.14 10.90
CA LEU A 12 -5.83 7.24 11.88
C LEU A 12 -5.14 6.06 11.22
N VAL A 13 -5.77 5.44 10.23
CA VAL A 13 -5.18 4.34 9.47
C VAL A 13 -3.91 4.82 8.73
N ALA A 14 -3.94 6.02 8.16
CA ALA A 14 -2.78 6.60 7.50
C ALA A 14 -1.62 6.82 8.47
N LYS A 15 -1.90 7.29 9.69
CA LYS A 15 -0.89 7.45 10.73
C LYS A 15 -0.19 6.14 11.05
N TYR A 16 -0.95 5.08 11.31
CA TYR A 16 -0.38 3.76 11.59
C TYR A 16 0.33 3.18 10.37
N GLY A 17 -0.20 3.39 9.17
CA GLY A 17 0.45 2.95 7.93
C GLY A 17 1.82 3.59 7.74
N ARG A 18 1.97 4.87 8.06
CA ARG A 18 3.27 5.55 7.98
C ARG A 18 4.30 4.99 8.95
N GLU A 19 3.87 4.44 10.06
CA GLU A 19 4.74 3.79 11.05
C GLU A 19 5.20 2.41 10.62
N MET A 20 4.53 1.79 9.64
CA MET A 20 4.82 0.44 9.14
C MET A 20 5.77 0.45 7.94
N GLN A 21 6.76 1.33 7.93
CA GLN A 21 7.73 1.38 6.82
C GLN A 21 8.56 0.10 6.76
N PRO A 22 8.73 -0.50 5.57
CA PRO A 22 9.53 -1.71 5.44
C PRO A 22 11.02 -1.43 5.69
N ARG A 23 11.68 -2.40 6.32
CA ARG A 23 13.12 -2.36 6.62
C ARG A 23 13.75 -3.69 6.24
N HIS A 24 15.06 -3.75 6.37
CA HIS A 24 15.78 -5.01 6.13
C HIS A 24 15.18 -6.15 6.98
N PRO A 25 14.95 -7.34 6.40
CA PRO A 25 14.30 -8.45 7.11
C PRO A 25 14.98 -8.88 8.42
N LEU A 26 16.29 -8.66 8.51
CA LEU A 26 17.06 -9.00 9.72
C LEU A 26 17.07 -7.89 10.77
N ASP A 27 16.45 -6.74 10.49
CA ASP A 27 16.28 -5.66 11.47
C ASP A 27 15.20 -6.07 12.47
N PRO A 28 15.52 -6.26 13.76
CA PRO A 28 14.52 -6.69 14.75
C PRO A 28 13.42 -5.66 14.99
N GLY A 29 13.62 -4.41 14.60
CA GLY A 29 12.61 -3.35 14.69
C GLY A 29 11.75 -3.20 13.45
N ALA A 30 11.93 -4.04 12.42
CA ALA A 30 11.20 -3.92 11.17
C ALA A 30 9.74 -4.39 11.33
N PRO A 31 8.74 -3.51 11.12
CA PRO A 31 7.34 -3.92 11.14
C PRO A 31 6.92 -4.65 9.85
N MET A 32 7.64 -4.42 8.76
CA MET A 32 7.41 -5.05 7.45
C MET A 32 8.74 -5.36 6.79
N GLY A 33 8.74 -6.40 5.95
CA GLY A 33 9.88 -6.78 5.11
C GLY A 33 9.67 -6.46 3.64
N ALA A 34 10.47 -7.11 2.80
CA ALA A 34 10.43 -6.95 1.36
C ALA A 34 9.32 -7.78 0.72
N MET A 35 8.97 -7.44 -0.52
CA MET A 35 8.17 -8.30 -1.39
C MET A 35 8.97 -9.55 -1.78
N VAL A 36 8.26 -10.61 -2.18
CA VAL A 36 8.89 -11.91 -2.46
C VAL A 36 9.85 -11.86 -3.66
N ASP A 37 9.51 -11.12 -4.72
CA ASP A 37 10.36 -10.97 -5.92
C ASP A 37 9.94 -9.75 -6.76
N GLU A 38 10.67 -9.50 -7.85
CA GLU A 38 10.40 -8.40 -8.79
C GLU A 38 9.06 -8.56 -9.50
N ALA A 39 8.70 -9.78 -9.91
CA ALA A 39 7.43 -10.02 -10.61
C ALA A 39 6.23 -9.65 -9.73
N GLN A 40 6.26 -10.02 -8.46
CA GLN A 40 5.21 -9.66 -7.52
C GLN A 40 5.19 -8.16 -7.24
N THR A 41 6.36 -7.54 -7.12
CA THR A 41 6.48 -6.09 -6.94
C THR A 41 5.83 -5.34 -8.09
N HIS A 42 6.14 -5.72 -9.34
CA HIS A 42 5.52 -5.11 -10.52
C HIS A 42 4.01 -5.33 -10.58
N ARG A 43 3.56 -6.51 -10.18
CA ARG A 43 2.12 -6.83 -10.13
C ARG A 43 1.37 -5.92 -9.16
N VAL A 44 1.92 -5.71 -7.97
CA VAL A 44 1.32 -4.82 -6.97
C VAL A 44 1.33 -3.37 -7.45
N LEU A 45 2.43 -2.92 -8.06
CA LEU A 45 2.51 -1.57 -8.63
C LEU A 45 1.47 -1.37 -9.75
N ASP A 46 1.21 -2.39 -10.57
CA ASP A 46 0.16 -2.34 -11.59
C ASP A 46 -1.23 -2.19 -10.96
N TYR A 47 -1.52 -2.88 -9.87
CA TYR A 47 -2.78 -2.70 -9.14
C TYR A 47 -2.91 -1.28 -8.58
N ILE A 48 -1.84 -0.73 -8.05
CA ILE A 48 -1.82 0.66 -7.55
C ILE A 48 -2.14 1.62 -8.70
N ARG A 49 -1.52 1.43 -9.86
CA ARG A 49 -1.78 2.25 -11.05
C ARG A 49 -3.25 2.14 -11.48
N LYS A 50 -3.79 0.92 -11.55
CA LYS A 50 -5.20 0.71 -11.88
C LYS A 50 -6.13 1.36 -10.88
N GLY A 51 -5.81 1.30 -9.59
CA GLY A 51 -6.60 1.95 -8.56
C GLY A 51 -6.71 3.44 -8.78
N ARG A 52 -5.60 4.09 -9.15
CA ARG A 52 -5.59 5.53 -9.48
C ARG A 52 -6.38 5.82 -10.75
N GLU A 53 -6.19 5.04 -11.82
CA GLU A 53 -6.88 5.22 -13.10
C GLU A 53 -8.40 5.06 -12.96
N GLU A 54 -8.86 4.21 -12.07
CA GLU A 54 -10.28 3.99 -11.83
C GLU A 54 -10.91 5.00 -10.86
N GLY A 55 -10.12 5.96 -10.37
CA GLY A 55 -10.61 7.06 -9.55
C GLY A 55 -10.33 6.94 -8.05
N GLY A 56 -9.65 5.92 -7.60
CA GLY A 56 -9.21 5.78 -6.22
C GLY A 56 -8.16 6.84 -5.86
N ARG A 57 -8.17 7.28 -4.61
CA ARG A 57 -7.23 8.27 -4.11
C ARG A 57 -6.19 7.62 -3.20
N VAL A 58 -4.91 7.79 -3.52
CA VAL A 58 -3.82 7.31 -2.67
C VAL A 58 -3.66 8.27 -1.50
N VAL A 59 -3.89 7.77 -0.29
CA VAL A 59 -3.73 8.55 0.95
C VAL A 59 -2.27 8.57 1.37
N ILE A 60 -1.63 7.40 1.38
CA ILE A 60 -0.19 7.26 1.62
C ILE A 60 0.38 6.18 0.69
N GLY A 61 1.68 6.21 0.48
CA GLY A 61 2.39 5.18 -0.28
C GLY A 61 2.19 5.26 -1.79
N GLY A 62 2.04 4.11 -2.41
CA GLY A 62 1.87 4.00 -3.86
C GLY A 62 3.16 3.97 -4.64
N GLU A 63 4.31 3.77 -3.98
CA GLU A 63 5.62 3.85 -4.60
C GLU A 63 6.56 2.74 -4.12
N ARG A 64 7.55 2.44 -4.96
CA ARG A 64 8.63 1.55 -4.59
C ARG A 64 9.67 2.30 -3.76
N LEU A 65 10.17 1.65 -2.72
CA LEU A 65 11.19 2.21 -1.83
C LEU A 65 12.56 1.62 -2.13
N GLN A 66 13.61 2.42 -1.88
CA GLN A 66 15.00 2.01 -1.98
C GLN A 66 15.58 1.73 -0.58
N THR A 67 14.89 0.93 0.22
CA THR A 67 15.28 0.62 1.59
C THR A 67 16.62 -0.12 1.63
N VAL A 68 16.78 -1.10 0.73
CA VAL A 68 18.05 -1.81 0.51
C VAL A 68 18.27 -1.86 -1.00
N ALA A 69 19.47 -1.51 -1.46
CA ALA A 69 19.79 -1.50 -2.89
C ALA A 69 19.53 -2.87 -3.52
N GLY A 70 18.77 -2.90 -4.61
CA GLY A 70 18.36 -4.11 -5.31
C GLY A 70 17.21 -4.87 -4.66
N GLY A 71 16.68 -4.40 -3.53
CA GLY A 71 15.57 -5.05 -2.85
C GLY A 71 14.21 -4.69 -3.42
N CYS A 72 13.21 -5.54 -3.12
CA CYS A 72 11.84 -5.38 -3.57
C CYS A 72 10.97 -4.79 -2.45
N TYR A 73 11.10 -3.51 -2.19
CA TYR A 73 10.38 -2.83 -1.11
C TYR A 73 9.30 -1.91 -1.66
N LEU A 74 8.11 -1.99 -1.07
CA LEU A 74 7.00 -1.10 -1.37
C LEU A 74 6.57 -0.34 -0.13
N ALA A 75 6.23 0.95 -0.30
CA ALA A 75 5.65 1.74 0.78
C ALA A 75 4.29 1.16 1.17
N PRO A 76 3.93 1.15 2.46
CA PRO A 76 2.57 0.85 2.88
C PRO A 76 1.61 1.78 2.15
N THR A 77 0.60 1.21 1.50
CA THR A 77 -0.27 1.95 0.58
C THR A 77 -1.72 1.87 1.04
N ILE A 78 -2.36 3.02 1.13
CA ILE A 78 -3.77 3.14 1.51
C ILE A 78 -4.50 3.94 0.44
N PHE A 79 -5.59 3.36 -0.07
CA PHE A 79 -6.50 4.02 -0.99
C PHE A 79 -7.77 4.45 -0.27
N ASP A 80 -8.29 5.61 -0.64
CA ASP A 80 -9.62 6.07 -0.28
C ASP A 80 -10.44 6.31 -1.56
N ASP A 81 -11.73 6.58 -1.41
CA ASP A 81 -12.66 6.82 -2.50
C ASP A 81 -12.73 5.66 -3.52
N VAL A 82 -12.65 4.44 -3.02
CA VAL A 82 -12.72 3.22 -3.83
C VAL A 82 -14.15 2.69 -3.86
N ALA A 83 -14.69 2.55 -5.08
CA ALA A 83 -16.02 1.97 -5.28
C ALA A 83 -15.93 0.44 -5.37
N HIS A 84 -17.04 -0.25 -5.10
CA HIS A 84 -17.09 -1.72 -5.16
C HIS A 84 -16.75 -2.31 -6.53
N GLY A 85 -16.96 -1.54 -7.60
CA GLY A 85 -16.64 -1.96 -8.97
C GLY A 85 -15.18 -1.79 -9.35
N HIS A 86 -14.37 -1.11 -8.54
CA HIS A 86 -12.96 -0.91 -8.82
C HIS A 86 -12.16 -2.22 -8.74
N THR A 87 -11.17 -2.38 -9.61
CA THR A 87 -10.34 -3.59 -9.67
C THR A 87 -9.71 -3.93 -8.33
N ILE A 88 -9.16 -2.94 -7.62
CA ILE A 88 -8.50 -3.16 -6.32
C ILE A 88 -9.46 -3.58 -5.21
N ALA A 89 -10.76 -3.32 -5.36
CA ALA A 89 -11.78 -3.76 -4.41
C ALA A 89 -12.28 -5.17 -4.70
N ARG A 90 -12.16 -5.66 -5.94
CA ARG A 90 -12.70 -6.94 -6.38
C ARG A 90 -11.67 -8.06 -6.45
N GLU A 91 -10.40 -7.73 -6.63
CA GLU A 91 -9.34 -8.71 -6.83
C GLU A 91 -8.41 -8.75 -5.63
N GLU A 92 -7.85 -9.92 -5.35
CA GLU A 92 -6.90 -10.09 -4.27
C GLU A 92 -5.51 -9.64 -4.70
N ILE A 93 -4.96 -8.70 -3.95
CA ILE A 93 -3.61 -8.18 -4.15
C ILE A 93 -2.71 -8.77 -3.09
N PHE A 94 -1.81 -9.67 -3.48
CA PHE A 94 -0.84 -10.26 -2.56
C PHE A 94 0.35 -9.31 -2.38
N GLY A 95 0.11 -8.24 -1.64
CA GLY A 95 1.12 -7.21 -1.45
C GLY A 95 1.57 -6.98 -0.02
#